data_e916ef6ed2e6bb164c53436a158c2ba3
#
_entry.id   e916ef6ed2e6bb164c53436a158c2ba3
#
_cell.length_a   1.000
_cell.length_b   1.000
_cell.length_c   1.000
_cell.angle_alpha   90.00
_cell.angle_beta   90.00
_cell.angle_gamma   90.00
#
_symmetry.space_group_name_H-M   'P 1'
#
loop_
_entity.id
_entity.type
_entity.pdbx_description
1 polymer ?
#
loop_
_entity_poly.entity_id
_entity_poly.type
_entity_poly.pdbx_seq_one_letter_code
_entity_poly.pdbx_strand_id
1 'polypeptide(L)'
;MPTVCRRASDPRAVQHLWAAIRYVRAQKQTANEERIVRQVRRENGDAVADTASLQLHLAVADGLIIAYQAHQQKLSTVLQEQTAYRIPDEDLVSIGKDLL
;
A
#
# COMPACT_ATOMS: atom_id res chain seq x y z
N MET A 1 -13.95 28.06 7.34
CA MET A 1 -13.76 27.34 7.54
C MET A 1 -12.94 26.71 7.18
N PRO A 2 -12.43 26.46 7.58
CA PRO A 2 -11.43 25.97 7.38
C PRO A 2 -11.44 24.84 6.71
N THR A 3 -11.08 24.98 5.91
CA THR A 3 -10.85 24.12 5.20
C THR A 3 -9.96 23.22 5.51
N VAL A 4 -10.24 22.49 6.23
CA VAL A 4 -9.48 21.45 6.49
C VAL A 4 -9.52 20.51 5.37
N CYS A 5 -8.39 20.15 4.89
CA CYS A 5 -8.29 19.10 3.97
C CYS A 5 -8.66 17.84 4.65
N ARG A 6 -9.87 17.46 4.52
CA ARG A 6 -10.27 16.20 5.01
C ARG A 6 -9.78 15.15 4.07
N ARG A 7 -9.03 14.24 4.60
CA ARG A 7 -8.64 13.07 3.85
C ARG A 7 -9.85 12.18 3.65
N ALA A 8 -9.97 11.61 2.47
CA ALA A 8 -11.06 10.69 2.16
C ALA A 8 -10.88 9.35 2.83
N SER A 9 -9.63 8.95 3.09
CA SER A 9 -9.34 7.66 3.72
C SER A 9 -9.47 7.73 5.24
N ASP A 10 -9.80 6.58 5.83
CA ASP A 10 -9.88 6.44 7.29
C ASP A 10 -8.46 6.23 7.83
N PRO A 11 -8.02 7.01 8.82
CA PRO A 11 -6.68 6.85 9.39
C PRO A 11 -6.37 5.45 9.90
N ARG A 12 -7.34 4.78 10.51
CA ARG A 12 -7.13 3.42 10.97
C ARG A 12 -6.93 2.45 9.82
N ALA A 13 -7.71 2.62 8.78
CA ALA A 13 -7.58 1.80 7.59
C ALA A 13 -6.22 2.01 6.94
N VAL A 14 -5.74 3.24 6.90
CA VAL A 14 -4.43 3.55 6.35
C VAL A 14 -3.33 2.84 7.15
N GLN A 15 -3.44 2.82 8.47
CA GLN A 15 -2.47 2.13 9.31
C GLN A 15 -2.47 0.63 9.01
N HIS A 16 -3.64 0.02 8.84
CA HIS A 16 -3.73 -1.39 8.48
C HIS A 16 -3.10 -1.65 7.11
N LEU A 17 -3.34 -0.75 6.17
CA LEU A 17 -2.77 -0.88 4.84
C LEU A 17 -1.25 -0.73 4.87
N TRP A 18 -0.75 0.23 5.63
CA TRP A 18 0.70 0.42 5.77
C TRP A 18 1.36 -0.83 6.37
N ALA A 19 0.76 -1.38 7.42
CA ALA A 19 1.28 -2.60 8.04
C ALA A 19 1.30 -3.75 7.05
N ALA A 20 0.24 -3.89 6.25
CA ALA A 20 0.17 -4.95 5.24
C ALA A 20 1.22 -4.76 4.16
N ILE A 21 1.41 -3.53 3.69
CA ILE A 21 2.41 -3.23 2.67
C ILE A 21 3.80 -3.56 3.19
N ARG A 22 4.11 -3.15 4.41
CA ARG A 22 5.40 -3.45 5.03
C ARG A 22 5.64 -4.94 5.14
N TYR A 23 4.62 -5.67 5.55
CA TYR A 23 4.73 -7.11 5.69
C TYR A 23 5.01 -7.79 4.34
N VAL A 24 4.23 -7.45 3.33
CA VAL A 24 4.39 -8.04 2.00
C VAL A 24 5.78 -7.73 1.44
N ARG A 25 6.24 -6.49 1.59
CA ARG A 25 7.56 -6.09 1.09
C ARG A 25 8.68 -6.77 1.88
N ALA A 26 8.49 -6.98 3.16
CA ALA A 26 9.46 -7.70 3.98
C ALA A 26 9.61 -9.15 3.52
N GLN A 27 8.57 -9.72 2.91
CA GLN A 27 8.63 -11.06 2.32
C GLN A 27 9.24 -11.03 0.92
N LYS A 28 9.73 -9.88 0.49
CA LYS A 28 10.30 -9.67 -0.85
C LYS A 28 9.29 -9.96 -1.95
N GLN A 29 8.04 -9.65 -1.67
CA GLN A 29 6.96 -9.80 -2.65
C GLN A 29 6.47 -8.42 -3.06
N THR A 30 5.89 -8.36 -4.26
CA THR A 30 5.27 -7.12 -4.73
C THR A 30 3.99 -6.88 -3.95
N ALA A 31 3.87 -5.69 -3.37
CA ALA A 31 2.68 -5.33 -2.61
C ALA A 31 1.58 -4.84 -3.55
N ASN A 32 0.91 -5.78 -4.21
CA ASN A 32 -0.23 -5.47 -5.05
C ASN A 32 -1.52 -5.49 -4.20
N GLU A 33 -2.61 -5.04 -4.78
CA GLU A 33 -3.87 -4.92 -4.05
C GLU A 33 -4.30 -6.26 -3.45
N GLU A 34 -4.22 -7.32 -4.21
CA GLU A 34 -4.63 -8.64 -3.76
C GLU A 34 -3.85 -9.09 -2.51
N ARG A 35 -2.54 -8.93 -2.55
CA ARG A 35 -1.68 -9.33 -1.42
C ARG A 35 -1.93 -8.45 -0.21
N ILE A 36 -2.13 -7.16 -0.43
CA ILE A 36 -2.41 -6.21 0.65
C ILE A 36 -3.73 -6.56 1.32
N VAL A 37 -4.80 -6.75 0.54
CA VAL A 37 -6.11 -7.08 1.09
C VAL A 37 -6.07 -8.42 1.83
N ARG A 38 -5.36 -9.40 1.27
CA ARG A 38 -5.21 -10.70 1.91
C ARG A 38 -4.53 -10.58 3.28
N GLN A 39 -3.50 -9.74 3.35
CA GLN A 39 -2.78 -9.54 4.60
C GLN A 39 -3.64 -8.80 5.62
N VAL A 40 -4.39 -7.80 5.18
CA VAL A 40 -5.33 -7.08 6.07
C VAL A 40 -6.36 -8.06 6.63
N ARG A 41 -6.88 -8.94 5.79
CA ARG A 41 -7.85 -9.94 6.24
C ARG A 41 -7.26 -10.87 7.29
N ARG A 42 -6.03 -11.29 7.06
CA ARG A 42 -5.33 -12.18 7.98
C ARG A 42 -5.10 -11.54 9.34
N GLU A 43 -4.76 -10.27 9.35
CA GLU A 43 -4.43 -9.57 10.59
C GLU A 43 -5.64 -8.95 11.30
N ASN A 44 -6.63 -8.54 10.55
CA ASN A 44 -7.73 -7.73 11.09
C ASN A 44 -9.13 -8.29 10.84
N GLY A 45 -9.23 -9.34 10.05
CA GLY A 45 -10.50 -10.00 9.79
C GLY A 45 -11.20 -9.52 8.53
N ASP A 46 -12.29 -10.18 8.19
CA ASP A 46 -12.98 -9.95 6.92
C ASP A 46 -13.64 -8.57 6.87
N ALA A 47 -14.17 -8.10 7.98
CA ALA A 47 -14.87 -6.80 7.99
C ALA A 47 -13.92 -5.67 7.59
N VAL A 48 -12.68 -5.70 8.09
CA VAL A 48 -11.70 -4.70 7.72
C VAL A 48 -11.25 -4.89 6.28
N ALA A 49 -11.06 -6.14 5.87
CA ALA A 49 -10.63 -6.45 4.51
C ALA A 49 -11.68 -6.04 3.47
N ASP A 50 -12.95 -6.09 3.81
CA ASP A 50 -14.02 -5.73 2.88
C ASP A 50 -13.95 -4.29 2.42
N THR A 51 -13.43 -3.40 3.25
CA THR A 51 -13.27 -1.99 2.90
C THR A 51 -11.84 -1.65 2.51
N ALA A 52 -10.91 -2.60 2.63
CA ALA A 52 -9.50 -2.33 2.41
C ALA A 52 -9.21 -1.85 0.98
N SER A 53 -9.86 -2.45 0.00
CA SER A 53 -9.64 -2.06 -1.40
C SER A 53 -10.05 -0.61 -1.64
N LEU A 54 -11.22 -0.22 -1.14
CA LEU A 54 -11.70 1.15 -1.26
C LEU A 54 -10.75 2.10 -0.52
N GLN A 55 -10.38 1.77 0.70
CA GLN A 55 -9.49 2.61 1.50
C GLN A 55 -8.10 2.73 0.86
N LEU A 56 -7.63 1.68 0.21
CA LEU A 56 -6.37 1.72 -0.52
C LEU A 56 -6.41 2.78 -1.62
N HIS A 57 -7.48 2.79 -2.41
CA HIS A 57 -7.62 3.77 -3.46
C HIS A 57 -7.77 5.19 -2.91
N LEU A 58 -8.50 5.35 -1.82
CA LEU A 58 -8.64 6.64 -1.17
C LEU A 58 -7.32 7.12 -0.59
N ALA A 59 -6.53 6.22 -0.01
CA ALA A 59 -5.22 6.58 0.53
C ALA A 59 -4.24 7.00 -0.58
N VAL A 60 -4.33 6.38 -1.74
CA VAL A 60 -3.53 6.81 -2.89
C VAL A 60 -3.94 8.22 -3.31
N ALA A 61 -5.23 8.49 -3.38
CA ALA A 61 -5.72 9.82 -3.72
C ALA A 61 -5.28 10.88 -2.72
N ASP A 62 -5.20 10.50 -1.44
CA ASP A 62 -4.77 11.39 -0.37
C ASP A 62 -3.24 11.56 -0.29
N GLY A 63 -2.50 10.80 -1.09
CA GLY A 63 -1.04 10.87 -1.07
C GLY A 63 -0.39 10.10 0.07
N LEU A 64 -1.14 9.24 0.75
CA LEU A 64 -0.65 8.45 1.87
C LEU A 64 -0.06 7.12 1.44
N ILE A 65 -0.36 6.69 0.23
CA ILE A 65 0.20 5.48 -0.39
C ILE A 65 0.52 5.83 -1.83
N ILE A 66 1.64 5.35 -2.33
CA ILE A 66 2.05 5.60 -3.71
C ILE A 66 1.76 4.36 -4.54
N ALA A 67 1.01 4.55 -5.63
CA ALA A 67 0.77 3.48 -6.59
C ALA A 67 1.82 3.58 -7.70
N TYR A 68 2.38 2.45 -8.11
CA TYR A 68 3.33 2.42 -9.20
C TYR A 68 3.16 1.15 -10.02
N GLN A 69 3.66 1.15 -11.23
CA GLN A 69 3.58 -0.01 -12.10
C GLN A 69 4.77 -0.91 -11.84
N ALA A 70 4.51 -2.12 -11.41
CA ALA A 70 5.55 -3.10 -11.18
C ALA A 70 5.57 -4.06 -12.36
N HIS A 71 6.77 -4.33 -12.85
CA HIS A 71 6.94 -5.29 -13.94
C HIS A 71 7.35 -6.63 -13.36
N GLN A 72 6.58 -7.65 -13.67
CA GLN A 72 6.92 -8.98 -13.25
C GLN A 72 7.40 -9.75 -14.47
N GLN A 73 8.66 -10.13 -14.44
CA GLN A 73 9.16 -11.00 -15.47
C GLN A 73 8.79 -12.41 -15.12
N LYS A 74 7.96 -13.00 -15.93
CA LYS A 74 7.72 -14.41 -15.83
C LYS A 74 8.54 -15.11 -16.89
N LEU A 75 8.75 -16.37 -16.68
CA LEU A 75 9.46 -17.20 -17.64
C LEU A 75 8.81 -17.24 -19.02
N SER A 76 7.55 -16.84 -19.12
CA SER A 76 6.92 -16.69 -20.39
C SER A 76 7.25 -15.29 -20.92
N THR A 77 7.25 -15.14 -22.21
CA THR A 77 7.60 -13.90 -22.87
C THR A 77 6.61 -12.76 -22.63
N VAL A 78 5.62 -12.95 -21.80
CA VAL A 78 4.61 -11.94 -21.55
C VAL A 78 4.96 -11.18 -20.28
N LEU A 79 5.24 -9.89 -20.43
CA LEU A 79 5.42 -8.99 -19.30
C LEU A 79 4.04 -8.65 -18.76
N GLN A 80 3.79 -9.03 -17.53
CA GLN A 80 2.55 -8.63 -16.88
C GLN A 80 2.83 -7.42 -16.03
N GLU A 81 2.19 -6.32 -16.40
CA GLU A 81 2.25 -5.12 -15.58
C GLU A 81 1.18 -5.25 -14.51
N GLN A 82 1.56 -4.97 -13.28
CA GLN A 82 0.60 -4.93 -12.19
C GLN A 82 0.84 -3.68 -11.36
N THR A 83 -0.23 -3.13 -10.81
CA THR A 83 -0.11 -1.99 -9.93
C THR A 83 0.36 -2.46 -8.57
N ALA A 84 1.42 -1.84 -8.07
CA ALA A 84 1.93 -2.11 -6.74
C ALA A 84 1.85 -0.84 -5.91
N TYR A 85 2.02 -0.98 -4.61
CA TYR A 85 1.84 0.12 -3.68
C TYR A 85 3.01 0.19 -2.70
N ARG A 86 3.39 1.39 -2.32
CA ARG A 86 4.45 1.60 -1.35
C ARG A 86 4.08 2.77 -0.43
N ILE A 87 4.75 2.84 0.70
CA ILE A 87 4.53 3.90 1.69
C ILE A 87 5.50 5.03 1.40
N PRO A 88 5.01 6.27 1.20
CA PRO A 88 5.90 7.38 0.88
C PRO A 88 7.01 7.62 1.91
N ASP A 89 6.66 7.50 3.18
CA ASP A 89 7.60 7.79 4.26
C ASP A 89 8.74 6.79 4.36
N GLU A 90 8.57 5.58 3.86
CA GLU A 90 9.63 4.58 3.89
C GLU A 90 10.85 5.03 3.11
N ASP A 91 10.62 5.65 1.96
CA ASP A 91 11.73 6.12 1.14
C ASP A 91 12.48 7.24 1.82
N LEU A 92 11.76 8.14 2.50
CA LEU A 92 12.38 9.24 3.22
C LEU A 92 13.19 8.75 4.40
N VAL A 93 12.67 7.77 5.13
CA VAL A 93 13.39 7.19 6.26
C VAL A 93 14.66 6.49 5.78
N SER A 94 14.57 5.78 4.67
CA SER A 94 15.71 5.10 4.11
C SER A 94 16.80 6.07 3.69
N ILE A 95 16.41 7.17 3.04
CA ILE A 95 17.34 8.21 2.64
C ILE A 95 17.98 8.86 3.86
N GLY A 96 17.18 9.10 4.89
CA GLY A 96 17.68 9.68 6.13
C GLY A 96 18.72 8.83 6.80
N LYS A 97 18.54 7.52 6.79
CA LYS A 97 19.51 6.59 7.36
C LYS A 97 20.82 6.62 6.60
N ASP A 98 20.73 6.71 5.29
CA ASP A 98 21.91 6.72 4.46
C ASP A 98 22.73 8.00 4.64
N LEU A 99 22.07 9.08 5.02
CA LEU A 99 22.75 10.35 5.25
C LEU A 99 23.37 10.44 6.64
N LEU A 100 22.99 9.59 7.52
CA LEU A 100 23.55 9.54 8.85
C LEU A 100 24.70 8.55 8.92
#